data_e667bab7fd88ab72cef263bb30f6bc62
#
_entry.id   e667bab7fd88ab72cef263bb30f6bc62
#
_cell.length_a   1.000
_cell.length_b   1.000
_cell.length_c   1.000
_cell.angle_alpha   90.00
_cell.angle_beta   90.00
_cell.angle_gamma   90.00
#
_symmetry.space_group_name_H-M   'P 1'
#
loop_
_entity.id
_entity.type
_entity.pdbx_description
1 polymer ?
#
loop_
_entity_poly.entity_id
_entity_poly.type
_entity_poly.pdbx_seq_one_letter_code
_entity_poly.pdbx_strand_id
1 'polypeptide(L)'
;MATELLGFQAVWLAYAFGAAAGLWSVGVVAAAAFVVWQLLARRYDRRRLFAALMLTAFAGLVCENVFAVNGLVSHASLSPAVGYVPVWLLALLAAFGCTQPTTVGLLGQAPIAKAAVLGMAFGPLAYWAGARIGGLVLALPDWRSPLVVSVAWGMVRPTLVRCTSSLGPAGRGVPRV
;
A
#
# COMPACT_ATOMS: atom_id res chain seq x y z
N MET A 1 8.41 14.52 3.94
CA MET A 1 7.12 14.29 3.25
C MET A 1 7.32 13.88 1.81
N ALA A 2 7.83 14.72 0.91
CA ALA A 2 8.07 14.33 -0.48
C ALA A 2 9.00 13.11 -0.61
N THR A 3 10.08 13.05 0.15
CA THR A 3 11.03 11.93 0.17
C THR A 3 10.41 10.59 0.56
N GLU A 4 9.40 10.57 1.42
CA GLU A 4 8.68 9.34 1.81
C GLU A 4 7.80 8.83 0.69
N LEU A 5 7.05 9.73 0.05
CA LEU A 5 6.20 9.35 -1.08
C LEU A 5 7.04 8.91 -2.29
N LEU A 6 8.11 9.63 -2.59
CA LEU A 6 9.05 9.24 -3.66
C LEU A 6 9.76 7.92 -3.34
N GLY A 7 10.18 7.73 -2.07
CA GLY A 7 10.75 6.46 -1.63
C GLY A 7 9.80 5.30 -1.79
N PHE A 8 8.53 5.47 -1.43
CA PHE A 8 7.51 4.45 -1.67
C PHE A 8 7.28 4.18 -3.16
N GLN A 9 7.28 5.21 -4.01
CA GLN A 9 7.16 5.02 -5.46
C GLN A 9 8.34 4.22 -6.03
N ALA A 10 9.56 4.46 -5.54
CA ALA A 10 10.72 3.64 -5.92
C ALA A 10 10.55 2.17 -5.49
N VAL A 11 10.03 1.92 -4.28
CA VAL A 11 9.68 0.57 -3.82
C VAL A 11 8.64 -0.06 -4.73
N TRP A 12 7.56 0.67 -5.08
CA TRP A 12 6.51 0.18 -5.96
C TRP A 12 7.05 -0.20 -7.35
N LEU A 13 7.92 0.63 -7.92
CA LEU A 13 8.59 0.31 -9.20
C LEU A 13 9.50 -0.92 -9.10
N ALA A 14 10.30 -1.04 -8.02
CA ALA A 14 11.13 -2.21 -7.77
C ALA A 14 10.29 -3.49 -7.70
N TYR A 15 9.09 -3.42 -7.13
CA TYR A 15 8.12 -4.51 -7.13
C TYR A 15 7.61 -4.85 -8.51
N ALA A 16 7.07 -3.85 -9.22
CA ALA A 16 6.42 -4.07 -10.49
C ALA A 16 7.38 -4.70 -11.50
N PHE A 17 8.59 -4.14 -11.64
CA PHE A 17 9.61 -4.66 -12.53
C PHE A 17 10.23 -5.97 -12.03
N GLY A 18 10.46 -6.10 -10.71
CA GLY A 18 10.99 -7.33 -10.12
C GLY A 18 10.04 -8.51 -10.31
N ALA A 19 8.75 -8.33 -10.06
CA ALA A 19 7.74 -9.37 -10.27
C ALA A 19 7.64 -9.76 -11.75
N ALA A 20 7.63 -8.79 -12.66
CA ALA A 20 7.60 -9.02 -14.10
C ALA A 20 8.85 -9.79 -14.60
N ALA A 21 10.01 -9.56 -14.00
CA ALA A 21 11.26 -10.27 -14.33
C ALA A 21 11.42 -11.61 -13.59
N GLY A 22 10.45 -12.03 -12.77
CA GLY A 22 10.57 -13.22 -11.92
C GLY A 22 11.49 -13.04 -10.70
N LEU A 23 12.01 -11.84 -10.47
CA LEU A 23 12.92 -11.48 -9.38
C LEU A 23 12.16 -10.85 -8.20
N TRP A 24 11.14 -11.55 -7.70
CA TRP A 24 10.24 -11.07 -6.64
C TRP A 24 10.98 -10.61 -5.36
N SER A 25 12.15 -11.18 -5.05
CA SER A 25 12.97 -10.82 -3.89
C SER A 25 13.48 -9.37 -3.93
N VAL A 26 13.67 -8.79 -5.11
CA VAL A 26 14.11 -7.39 -5.28
C VAL A 26 13.10 -6.43 -4.62
N GLY A 27 11.82 -6.65 -4.86
CA GLY A 27 10.77 -5.89 -4.21
C GLY A 27 10.78 -6.05 -2.70
N VAL A 28 10.90 -7.29 -2.17
CA VAL A 28 10.95 -7.55 -0.73
C VAL A 28 12.11 -6.82 -0.07
N VAL A 29 13.30 -6.86 -0.67
CA VAL A 29 14.49 -6.14 -0.16
C VAL A 29 14.26 -4.63 -0.18
N ALA A 30 13.69 -4.10 -1.27
CA ALA A 30 13.38 -2.67 -1.37
C ALA A 30 12.38 -2.21 -0.30
N ALA A 31 11.32 -3.01 -0.05
CA ALA A 31 10.36 -2.70 1.01
C ALA A 31 10.99 -2.78 2.40
N ALA A 32 11.78 -3.82 2.67
CA ALA A 32 12.47 -3.96 3.95
C ALA A 32 13.40 -2.76 4.20
N ALA A 33 14.19 -2.37 3.21
CA ALA A 33 15.06 -1.19 3.30
C ALA A 33 14.25 0.09 3.57
N PHE A 34 13.12 0.27 2.89
CA PHE A 34 12.23 1.42 3.09
C PHE A 34 11.64 1.44 4.50
N VAL A 35 11.13 0.30 5.00
CA VAL A 35 10.59 0.17 6.37
C VAL A 35 11.65 0.47 7.41
N VAL A 36 12.85 -0.10 7.26
CA VAL A 36 13.98 0.17 8.16
C VAL A 36 14.34 1.65 8.14
N TRP A 37 14.43 2.26 6.96
CA TRP A 37 14.67 3.71 6.84
C TRP A 37 13.62 4.53 7.57
N GLN A 38 12.34 4.21 7.44
CA GLN A 38 11.25 4.89 8.14
C GLN A 38 11.36 4.75 9.67
N LEU A 39 11.74 3.56 10.15
CA LEU A 39 11.95 3.32 11.59
C LEU A 39 13.15 4.08 12.15
N LEU A 40 14.22 4.22 11.37
CA LEU A 40 15.44 4.94 11.75
C LEU A 40 15.26 6.46 11.67
N ALA A 41 14.47 6.96 10.74
CA ALA A 41 14.21 8.39 10.55
C ALA A 41 13.48 9.05 11.74
N ARG A 42 12.91 8.26 12.65
CA ARG A 42 12.24 8.69 13.90
C ARG A 42 11.22 9.83 13.73
N ARG A 43 10.62 9.96 12.54
CA ARG A 43 9.65 11.04 12.25
C ARG A 43 8.30 10.80 12.91
N TYR A 44 8.00 9.54 13.23
CA TYR A 44 6.75 9.12 13.85
C TYR A 44 7.03 8.21 15.04
N ASP A 45 6.07 8.13 15.96
CA ASP A 45 6.10 7.13 17.01
C ASP A 45 6.12 5.71 16.38
N ARG A 46 7.07 4.89 16.83
CA ARG A 46 7.27 3.52 16.31
C ARG A 46 6.01 2.66 16.44
N ARG A 47 5.24 2.83 17.53
CA ARG A 47 3.99 2.09 17.74
C ARG A 47 2.97 2.46 16.67
N ARG A 48 2.83 3.76 16.39
CA ARG A 48 1.93 4.26 15.35
C ARG A 48 2.34 3.77 13.96
N LEU A 49 3.62 3.83 13.66
CA LEU A 49 4.15 3.36 12.38
C LEU A 49 3.91 1.85 12.22
N PHE A 50 4.21 1.07 13.26
CA PHE A 50 4.01 -0.38 13.25
C PHE A 50 2.52 -0.74 13.14
N ALA A 51 1.65 -0.06 13.86
CA ALA A 51 0.21 -0.29 13.77
C ALA A 51 -0.34 0.06 12.38
N ALA A 52 0.10 1.16 11.77
CA ALA A 52 -0.30 1.54 10.43
C ALA A 52 0.17 0.52 9.37
N LEU A 53 1.40 0.02 9.52
CA LEU A 53 1.97 -1.05 8.70
C LEU A 53 1.14 -2.33 8.80
N MET A 54 0.87 -2.80 10.02
CA MET A 54 0.10 -4.02 10.25
C MET A 54 -1.34 -3.92 9.76
N LEU A 55 -2.01 -2.80 10.05
CA LEU A 55 -3.37 -2.55 9.57
C LEU A 55 -3.45 -2.56 8.03
N THR A 56 -2.49 -1.92 7.38
CA THR A 56 -2.48 -1.83 5.91
C THR A 56 -2.16 -3.18 5.28
N ALA A 57 -1.18 -3.91 5.82
CA ALA A 57 -0.85 -5.26 5.36
C ALA A 57 -2.03 -6.22 5.53
N PHE A 58 -2.72 -6.17 6.68
CA PHE A 58 -3.89 -6.99 6.94
C PHE A 58 -5.07 -6.64 6.03
N ALA A 59 -5.43 -5.36 5.92
CA ALA A 59 -6.52 -4.92 5.06
C ALA A 59 -6.24 -5.27 3.58
N GLY A 60 -5.00 -5.07 3.14
CA GLY A 60 -4.58 -5.45 1.80
C GLY A 60 -4.61 -6.98 1.59
N LEU A 61 -4.13 -7.77 2.56
CA LEU A 61 -4.21 -9.24 2.51
C LEU A 61 -5.65 -9.72 2.32
N VAL A 62 -6.60 -9.15 3.05
CA VAL A 62 -8.02 -9.50 2.92
C VAL A 62 -8.54 -9.13 1.52
N CYS A 63 -8.29 -7.90 1.07
CA CYS A 63 -8.76 -7.45 -0.25
C CYS A 63 -8.17 -8.28 -1.40
N GLU A 64 -6.86 -8.54 -1.37
CA GLU A 64 -6.16 -9.29 -2.41
C GLU A 64 -6.64 -10.75 -2.48
N ASN A 65 -6.87 -11.41 -1.33
CA ASN A 65 -7.47 -12.74 -1.33
C ASN A 65 -8.89 -12.72 -1.90
N VAL A 66 -9.71 -11.72 -1.56
CA VAL A 66 -11.05 -11.57 -2.13
C VAL A 66 -10.97 -11.38 -3.64
N PHE A 67 -10.05 -10.54 -4.13
CA PHE A 67 -9.89 -10.32 -5.57
C PHE A 67 -9.44 -11.60 -6.28
N ALA A 68 -8.46 -12.32 -5.71
CA ALA A 68 -7.94 -13.56 -6.30
C ALA A 68 -8.98 -14.69 -6.34
N VAL A 69 -9.70 -14.92 -5.22
CA VAL A 69 -10.76 -15.96 -5.16
C VAL A 69 -11.88 -15.69 -6.15
N ASN A 70 -12.21 -14.42 -6.40
CA ASN A 70 -13.24 -14.03 -7.36
C ASN A 70 -12.69 -13.92 -8.81
N GLY A 71 -11.44 -14.30 -9.04
CA GLY A 71 -10.83 -14.28 -10.36
C GLY A 71 -10.65 -12.88 -10.94
N LEU A 72 -10.60 -11.84 -10.10
CA LEU A 72 -10.43 -10.45 -10.55
C LEU A 72 -8.97 -10.11 -10.84
N VAL A 73 -8.07 -10.65 -10.02
CA VAL A 73 -6.62 -10.41 -10.10
C VAL A 73 -5.88 -11.72 -9.93
N SER A 74 -4.87 -11.95 -10.73
CA SER A 74 -3.87 -12.99 -10.49
C SER A 74 -2.46 -12.42 -10.55
N HIS A 75 -1.56 -13.00 -9.76
CA HIS A 75 -0.19 -12.51 -9.64
C HIS A 75 0.77 -13.38 -10.44
N ALA A 76 1.65 -12.75 -11.22
CA ALA A 76 2.49 -13.44 -12.20
C ALA A 76 3.69 -14.22 -11.61
N SER A 77 3.99 -14.09 -10.31
CA SER A 77 5.23 -14.62 -9.76
C SER A 77 5.06 -15.92 -8.97
N LEU A 78 6.05 -16.82 -9.11
CA LEU A 78 6.20 -18.08 -8.35
C LEU A 78 6.74 -17.87 -6.92
N SER A 79 6.46 -16.73 -6.27
CA SER A 79 6.89 -16.48 -4.90
C SER A 79 6.08 -17.29 -3.89
N PRO A 80 6.60 -17.53 -2.68
CA PRO A 80 5.78 -17.99 -1.57
C PRO A 80 4.57 -17.10 -1.37
N ALA A 81 3.44 -17.65 -0.92
CA ALA A 81 2.19 -16.91 -0.78
C ALA A 81 1.50 -17.21 0.57
N VAL A 82 0.68 -16.26 1.03
CA VAL A 82 -0.26 -16.43 2.14
C VAL A 82 -1.67 -16.43 1.55
N GLY A 83 -2.29 -17.60 1.47
CA GLY A 83 -3.47 -17.80 0.64
C GLY A 83 -3.12 -17.62 -0.84
N TYR A 84 -3.76 -16.68 -1.50
CA TYR A 84 -3.50 -16.31 -2.90
C TYR A 84 -2.56 -15.11 -3.05
N VAL A 85 -2.11 -14.51 -1.93
CA VAL A 85 -1.34 -13.27 -1.94
C VAL A 85 0.16 -13.57 -1.84
N PRO A 86 0.94 -13.21 -2.86
CA PRO A 86 2.39 -13.39 -2.84
C PRO A 86 3.04 -12.61 -1.69
N VAL A 87 4.09 -13.17 -1.09
CA VAL A 87 4.82 -12.52 0.03
C VAL A 87 5.37 -11.16 -0.38
N TRP A 88 5.79 -11.00 -1.62
CA TRP A 88 6.27 -9.71 -2.11
C TRP A 88 5.18 -8.63 -2.07
N LEU A 89 3.93 -8.97 -2.36
CA LEU A 89 2.82 -8.03 -2.32
C LEU A 89 2.48 -7.64 -0.87
N LEU A 90 2.56 -8.60 0.07
CA LEU A 90 2.40 -8.29 1.50
C LEU A 90 3.46 -7.29 1.99
N ALA A 91 4.71 -7.47 1.56
CA ALA A 91 5.78 -6.54 1.92
C ALA A 91 5.57 -5.15 1.28
N LEU A 92 5.03 -5.07 0.04
CA LEU A 92 4.62 -3.80 -0.57
C LEU A 92 3.50 -3.12 0.24
N LEU A 93 2.49 -3.88 0.65
CA LEU A 93 1.38 -3.36 1.46
C LEU A 93 1.86 -2.87 2.83
N ALA A 94 2.83 -3.57 3.44
CA ALA A 94 3.48 -3.13 4.67
C ALA A 94 4.26 -1.82 4.46
N ALA A 95 5.05 -1.70 3.40
CA ALA A 95 5.73 -0.47 3.03
C ALA A 95 4.75 0.68 2.77
N PHE A 96 3.62 0.39 2.11
CA PHE A 96 2.53 1.36 1.94
C PHE A 96 1.95 1.81 3.28
N GLY A 97 1.83 0.91 4.26
CA GLY A 97 1.41 1.23 5.62
C GLY A 97 2.29 2.28 6.28
N CYS A 98 3.60 2.25 6.02
CA CYS A 98 4.53 3.25 6.54
C CYS A 98 4.27 4.67 6.01
N THR A 99 3.57 4.84 4.89
CA THR A 99 3.21 6.15 4.34
C THR A 99 1.93 6.73 4.94
N GLN A 100 1.15 5.94 5.71
CA GLN A 100 -0.16 6.39 6.22
C GLN A 100 -0.07 7.60 7.15
N PRO A 101 0.88 7.68 8.11
CA PRO A 101 1.00 8.85 8.98
C PRO A 101 1.26 10.14 8.19
N THR A 102 2.10 10.07 7.15
CA THR A 102 2.37 11.20 6.23
C THR A 102 1.11 11.58 5.46
N THR A 103 0.42 10.58 4.92
CA THR A 103 -0.81 10.79 4.15
C THR A 103 -1.90 11.46 5.00
N VAL A 104 -2.11 11.02 6.24
CA VAL A 104 -3.05 11.66 7.18
C VAL A 104 -2.72 13.14 7.36
N GLY A 105 -1.44 13.47 7.53
CA GLY A 105 -0.98 14.86 7.65
C GLY A 105 -1.26 15.70 6.39
N LEU A 106 -1.10 15.13 5.21
CA LEU A 106 -1.32 15.80 3.92
C LEU A 106 -2.79 16.04 3.60
N LEU A 107 -3.67 15.14 4.03
CA LEU A 107 -5.10 15.24 3.73
C LEU A 107 -5.79 16.43 4.41
N GLY A 108 -5.25 16.91 5.55
CA GLY A 108 -5.74 18.09 6.26
C GLY A 108 -7.22 17.99 6.62
N GLN A 109 -8.03 18.99 6.22
CA GLN A 109 -9.48 18.96 6.44
C GLN A 109 -10.17 17.93 5.56
N ALA A 110 -11.26 17.31 6.05
CA ALA A 110 -12.03 16.26 5.40
C ALA A 110 -11.18 15.04 4.96
N PRO A 111 -10.33 14.47 5.84
CA PRO A 111 -9.35 13.46 5.44
C PRO A 111 -10.02 12.18 4.95
N ILE A 112 -11.19 11.84 5.48
CA ILE A 112 -11.95 10.62 5.13
C ILE A 112 -12.45 10.70 3.68
N ALA A 113 -13.11 11.80 3.30
CA ALA A 113 -13.62 11.98 1.94
C ALA A 113 -12.50 12.01 0.91
N LYS A 114 -11.43 12.78 1.19
CA LYS A 114 -10.25 12.82 0.31
C LYS A 114 -9.57 11.46 0.18
N ALA A 115 -9.46 10.70 1.27
CA ALA A 115 -8.91 9.36 1.24
C ALA A 115 -9.75 8.41 0.38
N ALA A 116 -11.09 8.49 0.45
CA ALA A 116 -11.98 7.70 -0.39
C ALA A 116 -11.76 8.01 -1.88
N VAL A 117 -11.79 9.29 -2.26
CA VAL A 117 -11.55 9.72 -3.65
C VAL A 117 -10.18 9.26 -4.15
N LEU A 118 -9.12 9.44 -3.35
CA LEU A 118 -7.79 8.97 -3.72
C LEU A 118 -7.71 7.44 -3.84
N GLY A 119 -8.38 6.70 -2.96
CA GLY A 119 -8.48 5.24 -3.04
C GLY A 119 -9.18 4.79 -4.32
N MET A 120 -10.32 5.40 -4.64
CA MET A 120 -11.09 5.11 -5.85
C MET A 120 -10.31 5.42 -7.15
N ALA A 121 -9.51 6.48 -7.15
CA ALA A 121 -8.75 6.89 -8.33
C ALA A 121 -7.44 6.09 -8.47
N PHE A 122 -6.62 6.06 -7.42
CA PHE A 122 -5.27 5.49 -7.49
C PHE A 122 -5.22 3.98 -7.29
N GLY A 123 -6.24 3.37 -6.64
CA GLY A 123 -6.36 1.92 -6.55
C GLY A 123 -6.33 1.27 -7.94
N PRO A 124 -7.35 1.46 -8.78
CA PRO A 124 -7.39 0.84 -10.10
C PRO A 124 -6.23 1.26 -11.01
N LEU A 125 -5.74 2.51 -10.88
CA LEU A 125 -4.59 2.98 -11.65
C LEU A 125 -3.32 2.17 -11.32
N ALA A 126 -3.07 1.88 -10.04
CA ALA A 126 -1.92 1.07 -9.62
C ALA A 126 -2.00 -0.37 -10.15
N TYR A 127 -3.19 -0.98 -10.13
CA TYR A 127 -3.39 -2.32 -10.69
C TYR A 127 -3.23 -2.34 -12.21
N TRP A 128 -3.82 -1.37 -12.88
CA TRP A 128 -3.64 -1.23 -14.33
C TRP A 128 -2.18 -1.06 -14.72
N ALA A 129 -1.45 -0.18 -14.02
CA ALA A 129 -0.02 0.02 -14.26
C ALA A 129 0.80 -1.25 -13.96
N GLY A 130 0.50 -1.95 -12.84
CA GLY A 130 1.12 -3.23 -12.50
C GLY A 130 0.87 -4.30 -13.57
N ALA A 131 -0.34 -4.36 -14.13
CA ALA A 131 -0.67 -5.27 -15.22
C ALA A 131 0.08 -4.93 -16.51
N ARG A 132 0.22 -3.64 -16.83
CA ARG A 132 1.00 -3.18 -18.00
C ARG A 132 2.48 -3.50 -17.90
N ILE A 133 3.03 -3.52 -16.70
CA ILE A 133 4.42 -3.91 -16.46
C ILE A 133 4.59 -5.45 -16.46
N GLY A 134 3.51 -6.20 -16.24
CA GLY A 134 3.53 -7.67 -16.20
C GLY A 134 3.69 -8.27 -14.80
N GLY A 135 3.56 -7.47 -13.75
CA GLY A 135 3.63 -7.95 -12.36
C GLY A 135 2.36 -8.65 -11.88
N LEU A 136 1.23 -8.39 -12.54
CA LEU A 136 -0.06 -9.03 -12.27
C LEU A 136 -0.89 -9.15 -13.57
N VAL A 137 -1.94 -9.95 -13.53
CA VAL A 137 -2.91 -10.08 -14.61
C VAL A 137 -4.28 -9.70 -14.06
N LEU A 138 -4.96 -8.78 -14.73
CA LEU A 138 -6.38 -8.50 -14.52
C LEU A 138 -7.18 -9.53 -15.31
N ALA A 139 -7.87 -10.41 -14.61
CA ALA A 139 -8.51 -11.58 -15.23
C ALA A 139 -9.76 -11.23 -16.05
N LEU A 140 -10.38 -10.09 -15.75
CA LEU A 140 -11.53 -9.58 -16.51
C LEU A 140 -11.05 -8.47 -17.44
N PRO A 141 -11.22 -8.60 -18.76
CA PRO A 141 -10.75 -7.61 -19.74
C PRO A 141 -11.59 -6.33 -19.77
N ASP A 142 -12.65 -6.28 -19.01
CA ASP A 142 -13.63 -5.20 -19.01
C ASP A 142 -13.53 -4.27 -17.78
N TRP A 143 -14.43 -3.30 -17.70
CA TRP A 143 -14.54 -2.29 -16.65
C TRP A 143 -14.82 -2.84 -15.23
N ARG A 144 -15.17 -4.12 -15.07
CA ARG A 144 -15.59 -4.71 -13.78
C ARG A 144 -14.43 -4.80 -12.80
N SER A 145 -13.26 -5.31 -13.21
CA SER A 145 -12.10 -5.40 -12.33
C SER A 145 -11.67 -4.01 -11.81
N PRO A 146 -11.46 -2.99 -12.67
CA PRO A 146 -11.17 -1.64 -12.20
C PRO A 146 -12.24 -1.05 -11.29
N LEU A 147 -13.53 -1.31 -11.57
CA LEU A 147 -14.62 -0.81 -10.73
C LEU A 147 -14.60 -1.44 -9.33
N VAL A 148 -14.47 -2.77 -9.24
CA VAL A 148 -14.41 -3.47 -7.95
C VAL A 148 -13.19 -3.02 -7.15
N VAL A 149 -12.03 -2.90 -7.77
CA VAL A 149 -10.81 -2.37 -7.15
C VAL A 149 -11.03 -0.93 -6.67
N SER A 150 -11.67 -0.08 -7.48
CA SER A 150 -12.00 1.30 -7.13
C SER A 150 -12.86 1.38 -5.87
N VAL A 151 -13.97 0.62 -5.84
CA VAL A 151 -14.87 0.58 -4.68
C VAL A 151 -14.15 0.06 -3.45
N ALA A 152 -13.42 -1.04 -3.56
CA ALA A 152 -12.70 -1.63 -2.44
C ALA A 152 -11.67 -0.66 -1.84
N TRP A 153 -10.80 -0.05 -2.65
CA TRP A 153 -9.83 0.93 -2.17
C TRP A 153 -10.47 2.24 -1.72
N GLY A 154 -11.63 2.60 -2.29
CA GLY A 154 -12.46 3.71 -1.84
C GLY A 154 -13.01 3.51 -0.42
N MET A 155 -13.20 2.27 0.03
CA MET A 155 -13.60 1.93 1.41
C MET A 155 -12.38 1.70 2.33
N VAL A 156 -11.37 1.00 1.84
CA VAL A 156 -10.17 0.66 2.63
C VAL A 156 -9.36 1.91 3.01
N ARG A 157 -9.13 2.81 2.07
CA ARG A 157 -8.33 4.02 2.32
C ARG A 157 -8.87 4.91 3.45
N PRO A 158 -10.15 5.31 3.46
CA PRO A 158 -10.71 6.09 4.57
C PRO A 158 -10.66 5.34 5.90
N THR A 159 -10.87 4.02 5.90
CA THR A 159 -10.74 3.18 7.09
C THR A 159 -9.32 3.23 7.66
N LEU A 160 -8.30 3.04 6.81
CA LEU A 160 -6.91 3.16 7.21
C LEU A 160 -6.57 4.55 7.76
N VAL A 161 -7.04 5.61 7.11
CA VAL A 161 -6.86 6.99 7.56
C VAL A 161 -7.51 7.20 8.93
N ARG A 162 -8.73 6.74 9.13
CA ARG A 162 -9.45 6.84 10.40
C ARG A 162 -8.71 6.12 11.52
N CYS A 163 -8.34 4.85 11.29
CA CYS A 163 -7.60 4.06 12.29
C CYS A 163 -6.23 4.68 12.60
N THR A 164 -5.49 5.14 11.58
CA THR A 164 -4.18 5.77 11.80
C THR A 164 -4.30 7.11 12.55
N SER A 165 -5.36 7.88 12.30
CA SER A 165 -5.63 9.14 13.00
C SER A 165 -5.95 8.92 14.48
N SER A 166 -6.67 7.84 14.83
CA SER A 166 -7.03 7.51 16.21
C SER A 166 -5.85 7.07 17.07
N LEU A 167 -4.72 6.70 16.46
CA LEU A 167 -3.49 6.32 17.19
C LEU A 167 -2.72 7.51 17.80
N GLY A 168 -3.30 8.70 17.79
CA GLY A 168 -2.78 9.90 18.42
C GLY A 168 -2.01 10.83 17.46
N PRO A 169 -1.73 12.07 17.86
CA PRO A 169 -0.97 13.01 17.04
C PRO A 169 0.47 12.50 16.85
N ALA A 170 1.06 12.76 15.68
CA ALA A 170 2.49 12.59 15.46
C ALA A 170 3.25 13.32 16.58
N GLY A 171 4.13 12.59 17.28
CA GLY A 171 4.75 13.04 18.51
C GLY A 171 5.11 14.52 18.49
N ARG A 172 4.61 15.24 19.47
CA ARG A 172 5.06 16.60 19.79
C ARG A 172 6.47 16.48 20.38
N GLY A 173 7.45 16.54 19.51
CA GLY A 173 8.86 16.52 19.87
C GLY A 173 9.63 17.63 19.17
N VAL A 174 8.99 18.80 18.94
CA VAL A 174 9.71 20.02 18.63
C VAL A 174 9.29 21.05 19.66
N PRO A 175 10.18 21.47 20.59
CA PRO A 175 9.93 22.65 21.39
C PRO A 175 9.76 23.83 20.43
N ARG A 176 8.65 24.56 20.54
CA ARG A 176 8.56 25.88 19.92
C ARG A 176 9.53 26.77 20.69
N VAL A 177 10.65 27.10 20.08
CA VAL A 177 11.49 28.22 20.45
C VAL A 177 11.00 29.42 19.67
#